data_84189943ac02fa2d797f16852323e012
#
_entry.id   84189943ac02fa2d797f16852323e012
#
_cell.length_a   1.000
_cell.length_b   1.000
_cell.length_c   1.000
_cell.angle_alpha   90.00
_cell.angle_beta   90.00
_cell.angle_gamma   90.00
#
_symmetry.space_group_name_H-M   'P 1'
#
loop_
_entity.id
_entity.type
_entity.pdbx_description
1 polymer ?
#
loop_
_entity_poly.entity_id
_entity_poly.type
_entity_poly.pdbx_seq_one_letter_code
_entity_poly.pdbx_strand_id
1 'polypeptide(L)'
;MKKTSKTHLRSSELTRRSLLAVSLAAGLTPSATLAASQKEAEAMIFKVVGDVQNIINSGKSESAMIDSFSGIFQNYAHVTSISRSIIGPAWNSASAADQKAYVTALQGYLSRKYGKQFRSFIGASIEVNGSKDFGRKGIIVESTVKSPKFATTKVEWHVVEQNGKLRFFDMYVAGVKLITTERNEVRALLDRQGGSLGKLAQALNRLG
;
A
#
# COMPACT_ATOMS: atom_id res chain seq x y z
N MET A 1 -75.03 43.98 47.75
CA MET A 1 -74.26 44.15 48.99
C MET A 1 -72.80 43.90 48.65
N LYS A 2 -72.00 44.96 48.74
CA LYS A 2 -70.71 45.09 49.43
C LYS A 2 -69.66 44.09 48.94
N LYS A 3 -68.43 44.44 48.60
CA LYS A 3 -67.49 45.57 48.74
C LYS A 3 -66.28 45.24 47.94
N THR A 4 -65.82 46.11 47.08
CA THR A 4 -64.54 46.84 47.06
C THR A 4 -63.34 46.22 47.78
N SER A 5 -62.22 46.07 47.00
CA SER A 5 -60.94 46.75 47.30
C SER A 5 -59.93 46.22 46.32
N LYS A 6 -59.43 46.97 45.40
CA LYS A 6 -58.21 47.81 45.35
C LYS A 6 -56.99 47.16 45.99
N THR A 7 -55.95 46.87 45.30
CA THR A 7 -54.76 47.75 45.29
C THR A 7 -53.53 47.06 44.81
N HIS A 8 -52.82 47.76 43.99
CA HIS A 8 -51.39 47.99 43.78
C HIS A 8 -50.60 47.05 42.92
N LEU A 9 -50.29 47.65 41.81
CA LEU A 9 -48.97 47.73 41.13
C LEU A 9 -47.77 47.30 41.95
N ARG A 10 -46.93 46.48 41.33
CA ARG A 10 -45.53 46.82 41.28
C ARG A 10 -44.86 46.14 40.07
N SER A 11 -44.37 47.01 39.23
CA SER A 11 -43.41 46.75 38.19
C SER A 11 -42.11 46.20 38.79
N SER A 12 -41.56 45.21 38.25
CA SER A 12 -40.10 45.07 38.21
C SER A 12 -39.68 44.20 37.06
N GLU A 13 -39.14 44.89 36.09
CA GLU A 13 -37.83 44.63 35.58
C GLU A 13 -37.71 43.37 34.73
N LEU A 14 -37.72 43.69 33.48
CA LEU A 14 -37.13 42.94 32.38
C LEU A 14 -35.69 42.52 32.70
N THR A 15 -35.44 41.25 32.67
CA THR A 15 -34.07 40.83 32.43
C THR A 15 -34.04 40.00 31.14
N ARG A 16 -33.62 40.70 30.10
CA ARG A 16 -33.26 40.12 28.81
C ARG A 16 -32.02 39.27 29.02
N ARG A 17 -32.16 37.98 29.07
CA ARG A 17 -31.04 37.08 28.83
C ARG A 17 -31.13 36.56 27.41
N SER A 18 -30.40 37.23 26.61
CA SER A 18 -30.05 36.80 25.24
C SER A 18 -29.31 35.50 25.31
N LEU A 19 -29.99 34.41 24.95
CA LEU A 19 -29.34 33.16 24.64
C LEU A 19 -28.73 33.29 23.28
N LEU A 20 -27.45 33.60 23.24
CA LEU A 20 -26.60 33.43 22.06
C LEU A 20 -26.44 31.91 21.80
N ALA A 21 -27.25 31.38 20.92
CA ALA A 21 -27.02 30.08 20.32
C ALA A 21 -25.81 30.21 19.38
N VAL A 22 -24.65 29.83 19.88
CA VAL A 22 -23.46 29.61 19.06
C VAL A 22 -23.69 28.30 18.33
N SER A 23 -24.15 28.39 17.08
CA SER A 23 -24.19 27.26 16.15
C SER A 23 -22.77 26.94 15.75
N LEU A 24 -22.19 25.93 16.40
CA LEU A 24 -20.91 25.34 15.98
C LEU A 24 -21.18 24.49 14.74
N ALA A 25 -21.09 25.12 13.57
CA ALA A 25 -21.05 24.40 12.30
C ALA A 25 -19.70 23.71 12.18
N ALA A 26 -19.64 22.45 12.69
CA ALA A 26 -18.54 21.56 12.38
C ALA A 26 -18.63 21.19 10.91
N GLY A 27 -17.95 21.97 10.08
CA GLY A 27 -17.74 21.64 8.67
C GLY A 27 -16.87 20.40 8.55
N LEU A 28 -17.48 19.26 8.40
CA LEU A 28 -16.81 18.04 7.94
C LEU A 28 -16.40 18.26 6.49
N THR A 29 -15.11 18.47 6.25
CA THR A 29 -14.51 18.44 4.92
C THR A 29 -13.77 17.11 4.72
N PRO A 30 -14.42 16.04 4.26
CA PRO A 30 -13.73 14.77 4.00
C PRO A 30 -13.04 14.71 2.63
N SER A 31 -13.29 15.68 1.74
CA SER A 31 -12.87 15.58 0.33
C SER A 31 -11.41 15.94 0.07
N ALA A 32 -10.78 16.74 0.91
CA ALA A 32 -9.39 17.18 0.70
C ALA A 32 -8.35 16.09 0.98
N THR A 33 -8.66 15.19 1.93
CA THR A 33 -7.76 14.09 2.34
C THR A 33 -7.64 12.99 1.28
N LEU A 34 -8.74 12.66 0.59
CA LEU A 34 -8.73 11.61 -0.46
C LEU A 34 -7.97 12.06 -1.73
N ALA A 35 -8.14 13.32 -2.14
CA ALA A 35 -7.44 13.85 -3.32
C ALA A 35 -5.93 14.04 -3.05
N ALA A 36 -5.54 14.40 -1.84
CA ALA A 36 -4.13 14.45 -1.42
C ALA A 36 -3.51 13.06 -1.44
N SER A 37 -4.22 12.05 -0.96
CA SER A 37 -3.77 10.65 -0.92
C SER A 37 -3.51 10.05 -2.31
N GLN A 38 -4.35 10.33 -3.32
CA GLN A 38 -4.11 9.89 -4.70
C GLN A 38 -2.83 10.49 -5.28
N LYS A 39 -2.62 11.79 -5.13
CA LYS A 39 -1.40 12.48 -5.59
C LYS A 39 -0.15 11.96 -4.89
N GLU A 40 -0.25 11.68 -3.60
CA GLU A 40 0.85 11.09 -2.83
C GLU A 40 1.17 9.66 -3.30
N ALA A 41 0.14 8.85 -3.61
CA ALA A 41 0.33 7.52 -4.16
C ALA A 41 0.99 7.56 -5.55
N GLU A 42 0.54 8.45 -6.43
CA GLU A 42 1.17 8.69 -7.74
C GLU A 42 2.62 9.14 -7.59
N ALA A 43 2.90 10.09 -6.70
CA ALA A 43 4.25 10.57 -6.43
C ALA A 43 5.16 9.46 -5.88
N MET A 44 4.63 8.59 -5.00
CA MET A 44 5.36 7.44 -4.50
C MET A 44 5.69 6.46 -5.64
N ILE A 45 4.73 6.10 -6.47
CA ILE A 45 4.96 5.18 -7.60
C ILE A 45 5.89 5.81 -8.65
N PHE A 46 5.78 7.11 -8.89
CA PHE A 46 6.74 7.82 -9.75
C PHE A 46 8.18 7.66 -9.24
N LYS A 47 8.41 7.75 -7.92
CA LYS A 47 9.73 7.49 -7.33
C LYS A 47 10.16 6.03 -7.49
N VAL A 48 9.26 5.07 -7.23
CA VAL A 48 9.54 3.64 -7.45
C VAL A 48 9.96 3.38 -8.90
N VAL A 49 9.20 3.91 -9.85
CA VAL A 49 9.48 3.79 -11.28
C VAL A 49 10.85 4.40 -11.64
N GLY A 50 11.15 5.59 -11.12
CA GLY A 50 12.44 6.25 -11.32
C GLY A 50 13.60 5.42 -10.76
N ASP A 51 13.45 4.88 -9.55
CA ASP A 51 14.47 4.03 -8.93
C ASP A 51 14.67 2.72 -9.72
N VAL A 52 13.59 2.09 -10.20
CA VAL A 52 13.66 0.90 -11.06
C VAL A 52 14.38 1.22 -12.37
N GLN A 53 14.05 2.32 -13.04
CA GLN A 53 14.71 2.73 -14.28
C GLN A 53 16.20 3.02 -14.05
N ASN A 54 16.55 3.67 -12.94
CA ASN A 54 17.94 3.92 -12.57
C ASN A 54 18.72 2.62 -12.36
N ILE A 55 18.11 1.60 -11.74
CA ILE A 55 18.73 0.28 -11.57
C ILE A 55 18.95 -0.39 -12.94
N ILE A 56 17.93 -0.43 -13.78
CA ILE A 56 17.97 -1.06 -15.10
C ILE A 56 19.06 -0.44 -15.98
N ASN A 57 19.22 0.87 -15.94
CA ASN A 57 20.16 1.63 -16.77
C ASN A 57 21.52 1.88 -16.09
N SER A 58 21.76 1.32 -14.90
CA SER A 58 22.96 1.60 -14.10
C SER A 58 24.26 1.00 -14.66
N GLY A 59 24.18 0.07 -15.60
CA GLY A 59 25.35 -0.70 -16.07
C GLY A 59 25.95 -1.65 -15.03
N LYS A 60 25.33 -1.79 -13.84
CA LYS A 60 25.81 -2.67 -12.77
C LYS A 60 25.74 -4.15 -13.15
N SER A 61 26.48 -4.98 -12.40
CA SER A 61 26.32 -6.44 -12.47
C SER A 61 24.91 -6.87 -12.07
N GLU A 62 24.49 -8.04 -12.51
CA GLU A 62 23.17 -8.60 -12.15
C GLU A 62 22.96 -8.67 -10.63
N SER A 63 23.97 -9.16 -9.90
CA SER A 63 23.91 -9.22 -8.43
C SER A 63 23.68 -7.84 -7.82
N ALA A 64 24.43 -6.81 -8.24
CA ALA A 64 24.27 -5.45 -7.72
C ALA A 64 22.93 -4.81 -8.11
N MET A 65 22.34 -5.20 -9.24
CA MET A 65 20.96 -4.80 -9.59
C MET A 65 19.92 -5.49 -8.69
N ILE A 66 20.09 -6.78 -8.42
CA ILE A 66 19.21 -7.53 -7.50
C ILE A 66 19.24 -6.92 -6.09
N ASP A 67 20.43 -6.61 -5.57
CA ASP A 67 20.59 -5.97 -4.26
C ASP A 67 19.92 -4.59 -4.23
N SER A 68 20.12 -3.78 -5.28
CA SER A 68 19.48 -2.46 -5.40
C SER A 68 17.94 -2.61 -5.44
N PHE A 69 17.41 -3.61 -6.14
CA PHE A 69 15.97 -3.88 -6.22
C PHE A 69 15.40 -4.38 -4.89
N SER A 70 16.16 -5.15 -4.11
CA SER A 70 15.78 -5.52 -2.75
C SER A 70 15.53 -4.30 -1.86
N GLY A 71 16.32 -3.23 -2.06
CA GLY A 71 16.10 -1.94 -1.41
C GLY A 71 14.77 -1.28 -1.78
N ILE A 72 14.30 -1.41 -3.03
CA ILE A 72 12.98 -0.92 -3.44
C ILE A 72 11.87 -1.62 -2.64
N PHE A 73 11.95 -2.95 -2.50
CA PHE A 73 10.98 -3.68 -1.67
C PHE A 73 10.96 -3.17 -0.23
N GLN A 74 12.12 -2.97 0.39
CA GLN A 74 12.21 -2.48 1.77
C GLN A 74 11.61 -1.08 1.93
N ASN A 75 11.85 -0.20 0.98
CA ASN A 75 11.49 1.21 1.08
C ASN A 75 10.03 1.49 0.70
N TYR A 76 9.50 0.76 -0.26
CA TYR A 76 8.21 1.09 -0.88
C TYR A 76 7.15 0.00 -0.78
N ALA A 77 7.52 -1.27 -0.53
CA ALA A 77 6.55 -2.35 -0.41
C ALA A 77 6.11 -2.60 1.04
N HIS A 78 4.89 -3.11 1.18
CA HIS A 78 4.38 -3.61 2.46
C HIS A 78 4.77 -5.07 2.65
N VAL A 79 6.08 -5.36 2.77
CA VAL A 79 6.66 -6.71 2.68
C VAL A 79 5.99 -7.72 3.62
N THR A 80 5.76 -7.35 4.88
CA THR A 80 5.12 -8.25 5.87
C THR A 80 3.70 -8.63 5.48
N SER A 81 2.88 -7.67 5.01
CA SER A 81 1.51 -7.96 4.58
C SER A 81 1.47 -8.75 3.29
N ILE A 82 2.37 -8.48 2.34
CA ILE A 82 2.56 -9.28 1.12
C ILE A 82 2.88 -10.72 1.50
N SER A 83 3.86 -10.93 2.37
CA SER A 83 4.30 -12.25 2.84
C SER A 83 3.16 -13.02 3.50
N ARG A 84 2.43 -12.36 4.42
CA ARG A 84 1.26 -12.94 5.07
C ARG A 84 0.15 -13.30 4.07
N SER A 85 -0.10 -12.44 3.08
CA SER A 85 -1.11 -12.68 2.05
C SER A 85 -0.75 -13.87 1.15
N ILE A 86 0.53 -14.04 0.82
CA ILE A 86 1.03 -15.14 0.00
C ILE A 86 0.86 -16.48 0.75
N ILE A 87 1.32 -16.56 2.00
CA ILE A 87 1.35 -17.83 2.72
C ILE A 87 -0.02 -18.19 3.35
N GLY A 88 -0.84 -17.21 3.68
CA GLY A 88 -2.20 -17.42 4.22
C GLY A 88 -2.22 -18.02 5.62
N PRO A 89 -3.07 -19.05 5.88
CA PRO A 89 -3.31 -19.57 7.24
C PRO A 89 -2.05 -20.05 7.96
N ALA A 90 -1.06 -20.58 7.25
CA ALA A 90 0.20 -21.05 7.82
C ALA A 90 0.98 -19.95 8.58
N TRP A 91 0.71 -18.67 8.24
CA TRP A 91 1.24 -17.54 8.99
C TRP A 91 0.89 -17.60 10.48
N ASN A 92 -0.39 -17.86 10.79
CA ASN A 92 -0.89 -17.81 12.17
C ASN A 92 -0.38 -18.96 13.04
N SER A 93 0.03 -20.06 12.42
CA SER A 93 0.55 -21.25 13.12
C SER A 93 2.06 -21.20 13.34
N ALA A 94 2.76 -20.24 12.73
CA ALA A 94 4.20 -20.13 12.80
C ALA A 94 4.67 -19.28 13.99
N SER A 95 5.86 -19.57 14.52
CA SER A 95 6.51 -18.74 15.53
C SER A 95 6.87 -17.36 14.97
N ALA A 96 7.00 -16.35 15.84
CA ALA A 96 7.43 -15.02 15.43
C ALA A 96 8.82 -15.03 14.75
N ALA A 97 9.71 -15.93 15.19
CA ALA A 97 11.02 -16.13 14.58
C ALA A 97 10.90 -16.68 13.16
N ASP A 98 10.06 -17.68 12.92
CA ASP A 98 9.82 -18.25 11.60
C ASP A 98 9.12 -17.26 10.67
N GLN A 99 8.17 -16.48 11.19
CA GLN A 99 7.52 -15.43 10.42
C GLN A 99 8.55 -14.41 9.94
N LYS A 100 9.45 -13.94 10.82
CA LYS A 100 10.53 -13.00 10.47
C LYS A 100 11.47 -13.58 9.43
N ALA A 101 11.92 -14.82 9.64
CA ALA A 101 12.80 -15.55 8.73
C ALA A 101 12.16 -15.68 7.34
N TYR A 102 10.88 -16.05 7.30
CA TYR A 102 10.13 -16.18 6.05
C TYR A 102 9.98 -14.85 5.31
N VAL A 103 9.65 -13.74 6.01
CA VAL A 103 9.54 -12.41 5.39
C VAL A 103 10.85 -12.02 4.70
N THR A 104 11.97 -12.19 5.39
CA THR A 104 13.30 -11.90 4.84
C THR A 104 13.63 -12.78 3.65
N ALA A 105 13.40 -14.09 3.78
CA ALA A 105 13.67 -15.05 2.72
C ALA A 105 12.80 -14.84 1.47
N LEU A 106 11.50 -14.55 1.65
CA LEU A 106 10.58 -14.23 0.55
C LEU A 106 11.02 -12.95 -0.19
N GLN A 107 11.37 -11.89 0.55
CA GLN A 107 11.87 -10.66 -0.07
C GLN A 107 13.11 -10.96 -0.93
N GLY A 108 14.07 -11.68 -0.42
CA GLY A 108 15.27 -12.07 -1.17
C GLY A 108 14.93 -12.92 -2.40
N TYR A 109 14.03 -13.90 -2.25
CA TYR A 109 13.56 -14.72 -3.35
C TYR A 109 12.90 -13.89 -4.46
N LEU A 110 11.97 -13.00 -4.12
CA LEU A 110 11.30 -12.14 -5.09
C LEU A 110 12.30 -11.18 -5.77
N SER A 111 13.26 -10.66 -5.01
CA SER A 111 14.30 -9.79 -5.56
C SER A 111 15.16 -10.50 -6.58
N ARG A 112 15.57 -11.75 -6.33
CA ARG A 112 16.33 -12.56 -7.27
C ARG A 112 15.48 -12.97 -8.49
N LYS A 113 14.25 -13.46 -8.25
CA LYS A 113 13.35 -13.92 -9.31
C LYS A 113 13.05 -12.83 -10.33
N TYR A 114 12.70 -11.63 -9.86
CA TYR A 114 12.36 -10.50 -10.73
C TYR A 114 13.57 -9.66 -11.14
N GLY A 115 14.58 -9.56 -10.29
CA GLY A 115 15.80 -8.81 -10.58
C GLY A 115 16.61 -9.37 -11.76
N LYS A 116 16.61 -10.70 -11.92
CA LYS A 116 17.22 -11.36 -13.09
C LYS A 116 16.60 -10.92 -14.42
N GLN A 117 15.35 -10.49 -14.41
CA GLN A 117 14.64 -10.04 -15.61
C GLN A 117 14.98 -8.61 -16.03
N PHE A 118 15.64 -7.81 -15.16
CA PHE A 118 15.88 -6.39 -15.43
C PHE A 118 16.69 -6.12 -16.69
N ARG A 119 17.60 -7.01 -17.06
CA ARG A 119 18.35 -6.88 -18.31
C ARG A 119 17.47 -6.89 -19.56
N SER A 120 16.32 -7.56 -19.51
CA SER A 120 15.37 -7.55 -20.62
C SER A 120 14.65 -6.20 -20.76
N PHE A 121 14.61 -5.40 -19.68
CA PHE A 121 14.00 -4.08 -19.66
C PHE A 121 14.95 -2.93 -20.00
N ILE A 122 16.23 -3.21 -20.28
CA ILE A 122 17.17 -2.15 -20.73
C ILE A 122 16.62 -1.47 -21.99
N GLY A 123 16.49 -0.15 -21.93
CA GLY A 123 15.91 0.68 -22.98
C GLY A 123 14.37 0.81 -22.90
N ALA A 124 13.73 0.19 -21.90
CA ALA A 124 12.32 0.43 -21.65
C ALA A 124 12.09 1.75 -20.91
N SER A 125 10.96 2.40 -21.18
CA SER A 125 10.44 3.51 -20.40
C SER A 125 9.20 3.07 -19.62
N ILE A 126 9.00 3.65 -18.43
CA ILE A 126 7.82 3.42 -17.60
C ILE A 126 7.19 4.78 -17.32
N GLU A 127 5.92 4.94 -17.68
CA GLU A 127 5.18 6.17 -17.53
C GLU A 127 4.03 5.96 -16.53
N VAL A 128 3.91 6.82 -15.52
CA VAL A 128 2.77 6.84 -14.59
C VAL A 128 1.63 7.61 -15.27
N ASN A 129 0.45 6.99 -15.36
CA ASN A 129 -0.68 7.50 -16.14
C ASN A 129 -1.79 8.12 -15.30
N GLY A 130 -1.78 7.92 -13.98
CA GLY A 130 -2.79 8.40 -13.05
C GLY A 130 -3.20 7.33 -12.05
N SER A 131 -4.27 7.61 -11.30
CA SER A 131 -4.74 6.68 -10.26
C SER A 131 -6.25 6.65 -10.11
N LYS A 132 -6.76 5.60 -9.44
CA LYS A 132 -8.16 5.44 -9.02
C LYS A 132 -8.20 5.07 -7.55
N ASP A 133 -9.01 5.78 -6.79
CA ASP A 133 -9.23 5.50 -5.38
C ASP A 133 -10.41 4.52 -5.21
N PHE A 134 -10.18 3.46 -4.46
CA PHE A 134 -11.17 2.45 -4.10
C PHE A 134 -11.52 2.50 -2.60
N GLY A 135 -11.30 3.64 -1.97
CA GLY A 135 -11.57 3.88 -0.56
C GLY A 135 -10.73 2.97 0.32
N ARG A 136 -11.37 2.25 1.25
CA ARG A 136 -10.67 1.33 2.17
C ARG A 136 -9.89 0.20 1.48
N LYS A 137 -10.12 -0.04 0.21
CA LYS A 137 -9.37 -1.03 -0.57
C LYS A 137 -8.04 -0.49 -1.09
N GLY A 138 -7.78 0.82 -0.92
CA GLY A 138 -6.54 1.47 -1.37
C GLY A 138 -6.67 2.12 -2.74
N ILE A 139 -5.55 2.55 -3.27
CA ILE A 139 -5.42 3.30 -4.52
C ILE A 139 -4.72 2.41 -5.55
N ILE A 140 -5.28 2.35 -6.74
CA ILE A 140 -4.62 1.73 -7.89
C ILE A 140 -3.96 2.84 -8.71
N VAL A 141 -2.63 2.83 -8.76
CA VAL A 141 -1.85 3.70 -9.64
C VAL A 141 -1.56 2.94 -10.93
N GLU A 142 -1.86 3.55 -12.07
CA GLU A 142 -1.67 2.96 -13.39
C GLU A 142 -0.36 3.45 -13.99
N SER A 143 0.39 2.55 -14.61
CA SER A 143 1.57 2.86 -15.39
C SER A 143 1.64 2.02 -16.66
N THR A 144 2.42 2.50 -17.63
CA THR A 144 2.65 1.83 -18.91
C THR A 144 4.13 1.61 -19.12
N VAL A 145 4.52 0.38 -19.39
CA VAL A 145 5.88 0.00 -19.76
C VAL A 145 5.94 -0.08 -21.29
N LYS A 146 6.81 0.71 -21.89
CA LYS A 146 7.12 0.68 -23.33
C LYS A 146 8.54 0.15 -23.52
N SER A 147 8.73 -0.84 -24.36
CA SER A 147 10.03 -1.48 -24.62
C SER A 147 10.20 -1.74 -26.10
N PRO A 148 11.42 -1.62 -26.63
CA PRO A 148 11.73 -2.07 -27.99
C PRO A 148 11.74 -3.60 -28.14
N LYS A 149 11.74 -4.34 -27.02
CA LYS A 149 11.93 -5.81 -27.00
C LYS A 149 10.63 -6.59 -26.79
N PHE A 150 9.58 -5.95 -26.27
CA PHE A 150 8.29 -6.61 -26.01
C PHE A 150 7.13 -5.62 -26.16
N ALA A 151 5.91 -6.15 -26.24
CA ALA A 151 4.71 -5.34 -26.40
C ALA A 151 4.50 -4.40 -25.20
N THR A 152 3.96 -3.21 -25.49
CA THR A 152 3.55 -2.25 -24.46
C THR A 152 2.68 -2.93 -23.40
N THR A 153 3.06 -2.79 -22.15
CA THR A 153 2.48 -3.53 -21.03
C THR A 153 1.91 -2.58 -19.99
N LYS A 154 0.65 -2.78 -19.63
CA LYS A 154 0.03 -2.06 -18.49
C LYS A 154 0.49 -2.69 -17.18
N VAL A 155 0.86 -1.83 -16.23
CA VAL A 155 1.15 -2.20 -14.84
C VAL A 155 0.27 -1.38 -13.91
N GLU A 156 -0.41 -2.03 -12.98
CA GLU A 156 -1.26 -1.41 -11.98
C GLU A 156 -0.68 -1.71 -10.59
N TRP A 157 -0.44 -0.66 -9.83
CA TRP A 157 0.15 -0.73 -8.49
C TRP A 157 -0.93 -0.58 -7.45
N HIS A 158 -1.14 -1.58 -6.64
CA HIS A 158 -2.07 -1.50 -5.52
C HIS A 158 -1.36 -0.86 -4.32
N VAL A 159 -1.66 0.40 -4.06
CA VAL A 159 -1.10 1.19 -2.97
C VAL A 159 -2.09 1.21 -1.81
N VAL A 160 -1.57 0.98 -0.61
CA VAL A 160 -2.33 1.03 0.64
C VAL A 160 -1.62 1.93 1.63
N GLU A 161 -2.40 2.57 2.51
CA GLU A 161 -1.86 3.28 3.65
C GLU A 161 -1.77 2.36 4.86
N GLN A 162 -0.63 2.39 5.54
CA GLN A 162 -0.47 1.74 6.81
C GLN A 162 0.43 2.57 7.73
N ASN A 163 -0.07 2.84 8.93
CA ASN A 163 0.65 3.63 9.94
C ASN A 163 1.10 5.01 9.41
N GLY A 164 0.23 5.67 8.65
CA GLY A 164 0.50 6.99 8.06
C GLY A 164 1.50 6.97 6.90
N LYS A 165 1.81 5.80 6.32
CA LYS A 165 2.73 5.67 5.18
C LYS A 165 2.09 4.92 4.04
N LEU A 166 2.17 5.48 2.84
CA LEU A 166 1.79 4.79 1.62
C LEU A 166 2.86 3.76 1.25
N ARG A 167 2.39 2.56 0.86
CA ARG A 167 3.24 1.48 0.36
C ARG A 167 2.48 0.68 -0.68
N PHE A 168 3.17 0.14 -1.67
CA PHE A 168 2.50 -0.80 -2.54
C PHE A 168 2.37 -2.19 -1.86
N PHE A 169 1.21 -2.78 -2.08
CA PHE A 169 0.85 -4.09 -1.52
C PHE A 169 0.83 -5.18 -2.60
N ASP A 170 0.48 -4.84 -3.83
CA ASP A 170 0.38 -5.78 -4.95
C ASP A 170 0.61 -5.06 -6.27
N MET A 171 0.84 -5.84 -7.31
CA MET A 171 0.93 -5.36 -8.69
C MET A 171 0.14 -6.26 -9.62
N TYR A 172 -0.42 -5.67 -10.67
CA TYR A 172 -0.96 -6.39 -11.81
C TYR A 172 -0.10 -6.06 -13.03
N VAL A 173 0.43 -7.06 -13.67
CA VAL A 173 1.23 -6.93 -14.90
C VAL A 173 0.46 -7.60 -16.02
N ALA A 174 0.06 -6.84 -17.02
CA ALA A 174 -0.81 -7.31 -18.10
C ALA A 174 -2.09 -8.01 -17.57
N GLY A 175 -2.68 -7.48 -16.49
CA GLY A 175 -3.87 -8.04 -15.83
C GLY A 175 -3.61 -9.23 -14.89
N VAL A 176 -2.38 -9.74 -14.83
CA VAL A 176 -2.02 -10.86 -13.94
C VAL A 176 -1.61 -10.33 -12.57
N LYS A 177 -2.31 -10.76 -11.54
CA LYS A 177 -2.06 -10.38 -10.16
C LYS A 177 -0.86 -11.13 -9.57
N LEU A 178 0.23 -10.41 -9.22
CA LEU A 178 1.47 -11.04 -8.79
C LEU A 178 1.33 -11.81 -7.48
N ILE A 179 0.65 -11.28 -6.46
CA ILE A 179 0.42 -12.03 -5.21
C ILE A 179 -0.26 -13.38 -5.47
N THR A 180 -1.16 -13.47 -6.44
CA THR A 180 -1.84 -14.74 -6.75
C THR A 180 -0.87 -15.73 -7.38
N THR A 181 -0.03 -15.28 -8.30
CA THR A 181 1.03 -16.11 -8.91
C THR A 181 2.00 -16.62 -7.86
N GLU A 182 2.54 -15.72 -7.02
CA GLU A 182 3.47 -16.08 -5.98
C GLU A 182 2.85 -16.98 -4.90
N ARG A 183 1.57 -16.81 -4.60
CA ARG A 183 0.84 -17.66 -3.66
C ARG A 183 0.83 -19.12 -4.11
N ASN A 184 0.58 -19.36 -5.37
CA ASN A 184 0.53 -20.73 -5.90
C ASN A 184 1.90 -21.41 -5.80
N GLU A 185 2.96 -20.71 -6.20
CA GLU A 185 4.33 -21.25 -6.15
C GLU A 185 4.83 -21.45 -4.72
N VAL A 186 4.69 -20.45 -3.87
CA VAL A 186 5.22 -20.45 -2.50
C VAL A 186 4.47 -21.45 -1.62
N ARG A 187 3.15 -21.61 -1.82
CA ARG A 187 2.38 -22.62 -1.08
C ARG A 187 2.74 -24.04 -1.51
N ALA A 188 2.93 -24.29 -2.79
CA ALA A 188 3.43 -25.57 -3.26
C ALA A 188 4.84 -25.88 -2.71
N LEU A 189 5.68 -24.86 -2.50
CA LEU A 189 6.95 -25.01 -1.79
C LEU A 189 6.74 -25.33 -0.31
N LEU A 190 5.82 -24.66 0.37
CA LEU A 190 5.48 -24.91 1.78
C LEU A 190 5.02 -26.34 2.00
N ASP A 191 4.15 -26.85 1.12
CA ASP A 191 3.65 -28.23 1.20
C ASP A 191 4.81 -29.23 1.12
N ARG A 192 5.77 -29.00 0.22
CA ARG A 192 7.01 -29.81 0.12
C ARG A 192 7.90 -29.74 1.36
N GLN A 193 7.77 -28.68 2.17
CA GLN A 193 8.48 -28.50 3.44
C GLN A 193 7.66 -29.01 4.65
N GLY A 194 6.59 -29.77 4.41
CA GLY A 194 5.71 -30.31 5.45
C GLY A 194 4.98 -29.24 6.24
N GLY A 195 4.65 -28.11 5.61
CA GLY A 195 3.94 -26.99 6.24
C GLY A 195 4.80 -26.12 7.16
N SER A 196 6.11 -26.39 7.28
CA SER A 196 7.01 -25.63 8.16
C SER A 196 7.48 -24.32 7.50
N LEU A 197 7.11 -23.18 8.10
CA LEU A 197 7.50 -21.85 7.62
C LEU A 197 9.01 -21.61 7.74
N GLY A 198 9.64 -22.13 8.78
CA GLY A 198 11.10 -22.05 8.96
C GLY A 198 11.86 -22.83 7.88
N LYS A 199 11.41 -24.06 7.53
CA LYS A 199 12.00 -24.83 6.43
C LYS A 199 11.74 -24.17 5.07
N LEU A 200 10.55 -23.57 4.86
CA LEU A 200 10.25 -22.79 3.67
C LEU A 200 11.21 -21.62 3.53
N ALA A 201 11.48 -20.86 4.60
CA ALA A 201 12.44 -19.76 4.58
C ALA A 201 13.83 -20.23 4.11
N GLN A 202 14.32 -21.37 4.62
CA GLN A 202 15.58 -21.96 4.18
C GLN A 202 15.56 -22.37 2.70
N ALA A 203 14.43 -22.93 2.22
CA ALA A 203 14.27 -23.29 0.80
C ALA A 203 14.28 -22.04 -0.10
N LEU A 204 13.54 -20.98 0.25
CA LEU A 204 13.48 -19.72 -0.50
C LEU A 204 14.84 -19.02 -0.60
N ASN A 205 15.70 -19.12 0.40
CA ASN A 205 17.05 -18.55 0.35
C ASN A 205 17.94 -19.21 -0.72
N ARG A 206 17.62 -20.41 -1.17
CA ARG A 206 18.36 -21.14 -2.21
C ARG A 206 17.77 -20.99 -3.61
N LEU A 207 16.57 -20.39 -3.71
CA LEU A 207 15.82 -20.23 -4.96
C LEU A 207 15.84 -18.76 -5.45
N GLY A 208 15.51 -18.58 -6.71
CA GLY A 208 15.37 -17.25 -7.33
C GLY A 208 16.52 -16.86 -8.21
#